data_27b51be48825181557c491c49f5c7d8e
#
_entry.id   27b51be48825181557c491c49f5c7d8e
#
_cell.length_a   1.000
_cell.length_b   1.000
_cell.length_c   1.000
_cell.angle_alpha   90.00
_cell.angle_beta   90.00
_cell.angle_gamma   90.00
#
_symmetry.space_group_name_H-M   'P 1'
#
loop_
_entity.id
_entity.type
_entity.pdbx_description
1 polymer ?
#
loop_
_entity_poly.entity_id
_entity_poly.type
_entity_poly.pdbx_seq_one_letter_code
_entity_poly.pdbx_strand_id
1 'polypeptide(L)'
;MDERAFFRESRANKQANLQCPFCRTSESYDLQWIVRRKVDRLPSNADERDRAKFRKAESYMVLVTDKVPCKNMRCRRMFDVSGIKTTAYLTDDIPR
;
A
#
# COMPACT_ATOMS: atom_id res chain seq x y z
N MET A 1 -23.43 0.83 7.14
CA MET A 1 -22.74 0.60 5.85
C MET A 1 -21.29 0.21 6.12
N ASP A 2 -20.79 -0.78 5.41
CA ASP A 2 -19.41 -1.24 5.53
C ASP A 2 -18.47 -0.19 4.89
N GLU A 3 -17.31 0.04 5.52
CA GLU A 3 -16.29 0.95 5.00
C GLU A 3 -15.80 0.55 3.62
N ARG A 4 -15.95 -0.70 3.22
CA ARG A 4 -15.60 -1.16 1.86
C ARG A 4 -16.35 -0.40 0.78
N ALA A 5 -17.55 0.09 1.09
CA ALA A 5 -18.34 0.89 0.14
C ALA A 5 -17.75 2.27 -0.10
N PHE A 6 -16.85 2.73 0.78
CA PHE A 6 -16.20 4.05 0.66
C PHE A 6 -15.06 4.05 -0.36
N PHE A 7 -14.52 2.88 -0.70
CA PHE A 7 -13.29 2.77 -1.47
C PHE A 7 -13.43 1.82 -2.65
N ARG A 8 -12.67 2.11 -3.69
CA ARG A 8 -12.39 1.17 -4.78
C ARG A 8 -11.00 0.59 -4.55
N GLU A 9 -10.91 -0.71 -4.53
CA GLU A 9 -9.66 -1.41 -4.28
C GLU A 9 -9.00 -1.80 -5.59
N SER A 10 -7.71 -1.58 -5.69
CA SER A 10 -6.89 -2.01 -6.81
C SER A 10 -5.50 -2.39 -6.30
N ARG A 11 -4.69 -3.00 -7.15
CA ARG A 11 -3.32 -3.38 -6.80
C ARG A 11 -2.35 -2.53 -7.59
N ALA A 12 -1.24 -2.18 -6.95
CA ALA A 12 -0.16 -1.45 -7.58
C ALA A 12 1.17 -2.06 -7.19
N ASN A 13 2.14 -1.99 -8.11
CA ASN A 13 3.51 -2.38 -7.84
C ASN A 13 4.36 -1.13 -7.79
N LYS A 14 5.20 -1.00 -6.78
CA LYS A 14 6.15 0.11 -6.66
C LYS A 14 7.53 -0.44 -6.38
N GLN A 15 8.52 0.12 -7.03
CA GLN A 15 9.92 -0.23 -6.76
C GLN A 15 10.42 0.51 -5.54
N ALA A 16 11.21 -0.18 -4.74
CA ALA A 16 11.86 0.40 -3.58
C ALA A 16 13.27 -0.18 -3.45
N ASN A 17 14.22 0.66 -3.07
CA ASN A 17 15.57 0.22 -2.79
C ASN A 17 15.62 -0.33 -1.37
N LEU A 18 16.00 -1.60 -1.25
CA LEU A 18 16.11 -2.29 0.03
C LEU A 18 17.51 -2.83 0.20
N GLN A 19 17.99 -2.80 1.43
CA GLN A 19 19.26 -3.40 1.79
C GLN A 19 19.04 -4.71 2.53
N CYS A 20 19.65 -5.79 2.02
CA CYS A 20 19.60 -7.07 2.68
C CYS A 20 20.37 -7.00 4.00
N PRO A 21 19.77 -7.40 5.14
CA PRO A 21 20.46 -7.35 6.42
C PRO A 21 21.57 -8.42 6.58
N PHE A 22 21.55 -9.43 5.72
CA PHE A 22 22.52 -10.52 5.79
C PHE A 22 23.79 -10.24 5.00
N CYS A 23 23.67 -9.74 3.76
CA CYS A 23 24.82 -9.46 2.90
C CYS A 23 25.05 -7.97 2.67
N ARG A 24 24.12 -7.12 3.13
CA ARG A 24 24.16 -5.66 3.02
C ARG A 24 24.20 -5.11 1.58
N THR A 25 23.84 -5.92 0.61
CA THR A 25 23.72 -5.48 -0.77
C THR A 25 22.40 -4.74 -0.94
N SER A 26 22.44 -3.55 -1.55
CA SER A 26 21.25 -2.75 -1.86
C SER A 26 20.82 -3.03 -3.28
N GLU A 27 19.54 -3.30 -3.46
CA GLU A 27 18.94 -3.58 -4.75
C GLU A 27 17.53 -3.00 -4.83
N SER A 28 17.02 -2.86 -6.03
CA SER A 28 15.65 -2.43 -6.27
C SER A 28 14.72 -3.66 -6.26
N TYR A 29 13.62 -3.56 -5.52
CA TYR A 29 12.63 -4.63 -5.41
C TYR A 29 11.26 -4.11 -5.77
N ASP A 30 10.45 -4.96 -6.41
CA ASP A 30 9.06 -4.65 -6.69
C ASP A 30 8.21 -5.06 -5.50
N LEU A 31 7.52 -4.10 -4.92
CA LEU A 31 6.63 -4.31 -3.79
C LEU A 31 5.18 -4.18 -4.24
N GLN A 32 4.33 -5.07 -3.75
CA GLN A 32 2.90 -5.03 -4.04
C GLN A 32 2.18 -4.23 -2.98
N TRP A 33 1.26 -3.39 -3.44
CA TRP A 33 0.41 -2.55 -2.60
C TRP A 33 -1.04 -2.76 -2.97
N ILE A 34 -1.92 -2.68 -1.99
CA ILE A 34 -3.35 -2.54 -2.20
C ILE A 34 -3.66 -1.06 -2.10
N VAL A 35 -4.23 -0.52 -3.17
CA VAL A 35 -4.62 0.89 -3.25
C VAL A 35 -6.11 0.97 -3.00
N ARG A 36 -6.52 1.77 -2.04
CA ARG A 36 -7.92 2.02 -1.72
C ARG A 36 -8.23 3.48 -2.00
N ARG A 37 -8.92 3.73 -3.11
CA ARG A 37 -9.31 5.07 -3.52
C ARG A 37 -10.72 5.35 -3.09
N LYS A 38 -10.89 6.49 -2.44
CA LYS A 38 -12.21 6.97 -2.05
C LYS A 38 -13.07 7.14 -3.29
N VAL A 39 -14.30 6.59 -3.24
CA VAL A 39 -15.26 6.76 -4.33
C VAL A 39 -15.74 8.19 -4.40
N ASP A 40 -16.28 8.60 -5.55
CA ASP A 40 -16.75 9.98 -5.74
C ASP A 40 -18.01 10.26 -4.93
N ARG A 41 -18.88 9.27 -4.78
CA ARG A 41 -20.14 9.41 -4.07
C ARG A 41 -20.46 8.15 -3.29
N LEU A 42 -21.09 8.33 -2.13
CA LEU A 42 -21.70 7.22 -1.42
C LEU A 42 -22.98 6.78 -2.12
N PRO A 43 -23.35 5.48 -1.96
CA PRO A 43 -24.66 5.03 -2.40
C PRO A 43 -25.79 5.85 -1.77
N SER A 44 -26.92 5.94 -2.45
CA SER A 44 -28.06 6.74 -1.99
C SER A 44 -28.66 6.23 -0.67
N ASN A 45 -28.41 4.97 -0.31
CA ASN A 45 -28.90 4.38 0.94
C ASN A 45 -28.01 4.67 2.15
N ALA A 46 -26.94 5.47 1.96
CA ALA A 46 -26.07 5.86 3.06
C ALA A 46 -26.78 6.85 4.01
N ASP A 47 -26.62 6.63 5.30
CA ASP A 47 -27.18 7.51 6.33
C ASP A 47 -26.19 8.65 6.68
N GLU A 48 -26.57 9.50 7.65
CA GLU A 48 -25.71 10.62 8.06
C GLU A 48 -24.41 10.18 8.70
N ARG A 49 -24.42 9.06 9.42
CA ARG A 49 -23.21 8.52 10.05
C ARG A 49 -22.22 8.06 8.97
N ASP A 50 -22.73 7.41 7.94
CA ASP A 50 -21.93 6.98 6.81
C ASP A 50 -21.34 8.17 6.08
N ARG A 51 -22.12 9.21 5.86
CA ARG A 51 -21.66 10.43 5.20
C ARG A 51 -20.59 11.15 6.03
N ALA A 52 -20.73 11.18 7.35
CA ALA A 52 -19.75 11.79 8.23
C ALA A 52 -18.42 11.03 8.19
N LYS A 53 -18.48 9.70 8.24
CA LYS A 53 -17.28 8.85 8.13
C LYS A 53 -16.62 9.01 6.77
N PHE A 54 -17.42 9.05 5.70
CA PHE A 54 -16.93 9.22 4.36
C PHE A 54 -16.18 10.55 4.16
N ARG A 55 -16.70 11.64 4.74
CA ARG A 55 -16.03 12.94 4.64
C ARG A 55 -14.65 12.95 5.28
N LYS A 56 -14.45 12.14 6.34
CA LYS A 56 -13.18 12.02 7.04
C LYS A 56 -12.26 10.99 6.42
N ALA A 57 -12.79 10.12 5.57
CA ALA A 57 -12.01 9.07 4.94
C ALA A 57 -11.07 9.64 3.89
N GLU A 58 -9.87 9.11 3.81
CA GLU A 58 -8.87 9.50 2.83
C GLU A 58 -8.44 8.28 2.02
N SER A 59 -8.11 8.50 0.76
CA SER A 59 -7.53 7.45 -0.07
C SER A 59 -6.17 7.05 0.47
N TYR A 60 -5.90 5.75 0.49
CA TYR A 60 -4.63 5.24 1.04
C TYR A 60 -4.21 3.97 0.34
N MET A 61 -2.98 3.55 0.60
CA MET A 61 -2.45 2.29 0.12
C MET A 61 -1.79 1.54 1.27
N VAL A 62 -1.85 0.21 1.20
CA VAL A 62 -1.30 -0.69 2.22
C VAL A 62 -0.30 -1.63 1.56
N LEU A 63 0.87 -1.76 2.17
CA LEU A 63 1.90 -2.67 1.69
C LEU A 63 1.48 -4.12 1.94
N VAL A 64 1.50 -4.93 0.88
CA VAL A 64 1.18 -6.36 0.96
C VAL A 64 2.43 -7.20 1.10
N THR A 65 3.49 -6.86 0.36
CA THR A 65 4.75 -7.60 0.38
C THR A 65 5.47 -7.38 1.70
N ASP A 66 5.59 -8.42 2.51
CA ASP A 66 6.26 -8.35 3.81
C ASP A 66 7.68 -8.89 3.77
N LYS A 67 7.98 -9.81 2.86
CA LYS A 67 9.30 -10.42 2.69
C LYS A 67 9.67 -10.48 1.22
N VAL A 68 10.97 -10.37 0.96
CA VAL A 68 11.52 -10.49 -0.40
C VAL A 68 12.79 -11.34 -0.36
N PRO A 69 13.08 -12.08 -1.45
CA PRO A 69 14.35 -12.79 -1.57
C PRO A 69 15.46 -11.82 -1.97
N CYS A 70 16.61 -11.93 -1.36
CA CYS A 70 17.78 -11.14 -1.71
C CYS A 70 18.16 -11.39 -3.18
N LYS A 71 18.40 -10.34 -3.94
CA LYS A 71 18.79 -10.46 -5.35
C LYS A 71 20.25 -10.82 -5.54
N ASN A 72 21.07 -10.76 -4.48
CA ASN A 72 22.45 -11.20 -4.55
C ASN A 72 22.49 -12.72 -4.68
N MET A 73 23.06 -13.22 -5.77
CA MET A 73 23.08 -14.63 -6.07
C MET A 73 23.83 -15.46 -5.00
N ARG A 74 24.75 -14.84 -4.29
CA ARG A 74 25.51 -15.50 -3.22
C ARG A 74 24.76 -15.56 -1.89
N CYS A 75 23.73 -14.73 -1.73
CA CYS A 75 22.96 -14.66 -0.49
C CYS A 75 21.61 -15.35 -0.63
N ARG A 76 20.73 -14.81 -1.46
CA ARG A 76 19.37 -15.29 -1.75
C ARG A 76 18.49 -15.57 -0.54
N ARG A 77 18.82 -15.03 0.61
CA ARG A 77 18.01 -15.19 1.80
C ARG A 77 16.77 -14.32 1.74
N MET A 78 15.67 -14.83 2.28
CA MET A 78 14.47 -14.01 2.47
C MET A 78 14.72 -13.06 3.64
N PHE A 79 14.33 -11.81 3.48
CA PHE A 79 14.40 -10.83 4.57
C PHE A 79 13.12 -9.98 4.60
N ASP A 80 12.85 -9.43 5.77
CA ASP A 80 11.65 -8.62 5.96
C ASP A 80 11.82 -7.25 5.32
N VAL A 81 10.76 -6.76 4.69
CA VAL A 81 10.71 -5.39 4.17
C VAL A 81 10.66 -4.45 5.35
N SER A 82 11.66 -3.60 5.49
CA SER A 82 11.78 -2.67 6.61
C SER A 82 12.15 -1.27 6.12
N GLY A 83 11.97 -0.27 6.98
CA GLY A 83 12.26 1.11 6.63
C GLY A 83 11.24 1.76 5.70
N ILE A 84 10.14 1.06 5.39
CA ILE A 84 9.07 1.56 4.53
C ILE A 84 7.78 1.60 5.34
N LYS A 85 7.03 2.68 5.21
CA LYS A 85 5.72 2.78 5.84
C LYS A 85 4.76 1.78 5.19
N THR A 86 4.10 0.97 6.00
CA THR A 86 3.15 -0.04 5.52
C THR A 86 1.82 0.56 5.09
N THR A 87 1.52 1.78 5.52
CA THR A 87 0.33 2.52 5.10
C THR A 87 0.75 3.91 4.67
N ALA A 88 0.30 4.32 3.50
CA ALA A 88 0.57 5.65 2.99
C ALA A 88 -0.72 6.25 2.44
N TYR A 89 -1.00 7.51 2.81
CA TYR A 89 -2.13 8.22 2.26
C TYR A 89 -1.82 8.68 0.84
N LEU A 90 -2.82 8.58 -0.03
CA LEU A 90 -2.64 8.98 -1.41
C LEU A 90 -2.67 10.50 -1.53
N THR A 91 -1.64 11.02 -2.16
CA THR A 91 -1.51 12.42 -2.50
C THR A 91 -1.33 12.52 -4.02
N ASP A 92 -1.31 13.73 -4.54
CA ASP A 92 -1.10 13.95 -5.97
C ASP A 92 0.26 13.42 -6.45
N ASP A 93 1.22 13.26 -5.54
CA ASP A 93 2.56 12.79 -5.86
C ASP A 93 2.67 11.27 -5.97
N ILE A 94 1.64 10.52 -5.58
CA ILE A 94 1.66 9.06 -5.62
C ILE A 94 1.16 8.58 -6.97
N PRO A 95 1.95 7.73 -7.69
CA PRO A 95 1.51 7.19 -8.97
C PRO A 95 0.24 6.38 -8.84
N ARG A 96 -0.61 6.52 -9.83
CA ARG A 96 -1.89 5.81 -9.91
C ARG A 96 -1.73 4.44 -10.53
#